data_1df775eb2f23e08d4a81f3b5ae309c39
#
_entry.id   1df775eb2f23e08d4a81f3b5ae309c39
#
_cell.length_a   1.000
_cell.length_b   1.000
_cell.length_c   1.000
_cell.angle_alpha   90.00
_cell.angle_beta   90.00
_cell.angle_gamma   90.00
#
_symmetry.space_group_name_H-M   'P 1'
#
loop_
_entity.id
_entity.type
_entity.pdbx_description
1 polymer ?
#
loop_
_entity_poly.entity_id
_entity_poly.type
_entity_poly.pdbx_seq_one_letter_code
_entity_poly.pdbx_strand_id
1 'polypeptide(L)'
;MKLRKSTVVAALAALLLGACAGTPHKESTGEVIDDSVITTKVKSALLADKRVSGMDVSVETFKGRVLLSGYVNNPEERQTAERIARSTAGVKEVNNKIAVRGS
;
A
#
# COMPACT_ATOMS: atom_id res chain seq x y z
N MET A 1 -18.54 33.84 -29.48
CA MET A 1 -18.43 32.50 -29.99
C MET A 1 -17.21 31.74 -29.43
N LYS A 2 -16.06 32.34 -29.63
CA LYS A 2 -14.83 31.67 -29.15
C LYS A 2 -14.79 31.51 -27.66
N LEU A 3 -15.30 32.51 -26.93
CA LEU A 3 -15.29 32.45 -25.48
C LEU A 3 -16.14 31.31 -24.97
N ARG A 4 -17.25 31.02 -25.64
CA ARG A 4 -18.10 29.92 -25.21
C ARG A 4 -17.41 28.58 -25.31
N LYS A 5 -16.67 28.39 -26.39
CA LYS A 5 -15.95 27.14 -26.58
C LYS A 5 -14.89 26.94 -25.48
N SER A 6 -14.17 28.02 -25.19
CA SER A 6 -13.17 27.97 -24.14
C SER A 6 -13.80 27.67 -22.78
N THR A 7 -14.93 28.27 -22.51
CA THR A 7 -15.61 28.02 -21.25
C THR A 7 -16.05 26.60 -21.11
N VAL A 8 -16.55 26.00 -22.18
CA VAL A 8 -16.99 24.61 -22.14
C VAL A 8 -15.82 23.68 -21.87
N VAL A 9 -14.71 23.94 -22.53
CA VAL A 9 -13.52 23.10 -22.34
C VAL A 9 -13.03 23.18 -20.91
N ALA A 10 -13.01 24.39 -20.36
CA ALA A 10 -12.58 24.56 -18.98
C ALA A 10 -13.51 23.84 -18.01
N ALA A 11 -14.80 23.88 -18.26
CA ALA A 11 -15.74 23.19 -17.40
C ALA A 11 -15.55 21.68 -17.43
N LEU A 12 -15.28 21.14 -18.60
CA LEU A 12 -15.03 19.71 -18.71
C LEU A 12 -13.79 19.29 -17.94
N ALA A 13 -12.72 20.08 -18.05
CA ALA A 13 -11.50 19.78 -17.32
C ALA A 13 -11.74 19.80 -15.83
N ALA A 14 -12.50 20.77 -15.35
CA ALA A 14 -12.81 20.85 -13.93
C ALA A 14 -13.61 19.64 -13.46
N LEU A 15 -14.54 19.19 -14.25
CA LEU A 15 -15.33 18.01 -13.89
C LEU A 15 -14.46 16.76 -13.78
N LEU A 16 -13.53 16.59 -14.70
CA LEU A 16 -12.65 15.45 -14.65
C LEU A 16 -11.79 15.47 -13.40
N LEU A 17 -11.24 16.61 -13.06
CA LEU A 17 -10.44 16.75 -11.85
C LEU A 17 -11.28 16.47 -10.61
N GLY A 18 -12.50 16.98 -10.59
CA GLY A 18 -13.38 16.74 -9.47
C GLY A 18 -13.70 15.27 -9.29
N ALA A 19 -13.94 14.56 -10.38
CA ALA A 19 -14.22 13.13 -10.29
C ALA A 19 -13.05 12.36 -9.74
N CYS A 20 -11.84 12.66 -10.20
CA CYS A 20 -10.64 12.00 -9.72
C CYS A 20 -10.42 12.28 -8.24
N ALA A 21 -10.59 13.52 -7.82
CA ALA A 21 -10.38 13.89 -6.44
C ALA A 21 -11.44 13.29 -5.52
N GLY A 22 -12.67 13.16 -6.01
CA GLY A 22 -13.76 12.67 -5.18
C GLY A 22 -13.72 11.20 -4.89
N THR A 23 -13.16 10.42 -5.80
CA THR A 23 -13.18 8.96 -5.67
C THR A 23 -12.46 8.48 -4.42
N PRO A 24 -11.22 8.89 -4.15
CA PRO A 24 -10.50 8.39 -2.98
C PRO A 24 -11.12 8.82 -1.66
N HIS A 25 -11.82 9.91 -1.63
CA HIS A 25 -12.35 10.42 -0.38
C HIS A 25 -13.38 9.54 0.26
N LYS A 26 -14.09 8.79 -0.52
CA LYS A 26 -15.18 7.98 0.02
C LYS A 26 -14.67 6.89 0.93
N GLU A 27 -13.57 6.30 0.58
CA GLU A 27 -13.03 5.22 1.38
C GLU A 27 -12.48 5.72 2.69
N SER A 28 -12.00 6.94 2.70
CA SER A 28 -11.38 7.46 3.91
C SER A 28 -12.38 7.77 5.01
N THR A 29 -13.65 7.80 4.70
CA THR A 29 -14.65 8.07 5.73
C THR A 29 -14.76 6.93 6.72
N GLY A 30 -14.52 5.71 6.27
CA GLY A 30 -14.52 4.60 7.17
C GLY A 30 -13.14 4.41 7.75
N GLU A 31 -13.07 4.08 8.98
CA GLU A 31 -11.80 3.71 9.58
C GLU A 31 -11.30 2.38 9.05
N VAL A 32 -12.10 1.75 8.22
CA VAL A 32 -11.75 0.46 7.65
C VAL A 32 -10.89 0.67 6.42
N ILE A 33 -9.67 0.19 6.49
CA ILE A 33 -8.77 0.18 5.34
C ILE A 33 -8.84 -1.22 4.73
N ASP A 34 -9.14 -1.26 3.44
CA ASP A 34 -9.31 -2.51 2.73
C ASP A 34 -8.02 -3.33 2.82
N ASP A 35 -8.17 -4.64 3.02
CA ASP A 35 -7.03 -5.55 3.10
C ASP A 35 -6.14 -5.47 1.86
N SER A 36 -6.72 -5.27 0.69
CA SER A 36 -5.94 -5.15 -0.54
C SER A 36 -5.08 -3.89 -0.54
N VAL A 37 -5.57 -2.81 0.06
CA VAL A 37 -4.80 -1.58 0.19
C VAL A 37 -3.64 -1.79 1.15
N ILE A 38 -3.89 -2.47 2.26
CA ILE A 38 -2.83 -2.77 3.23
C ILE A 38 -1.75 -3.60 2.58
N THR A 39 -2.13 -4.66 1.87
CA THR A 39 -1.19 -5.51 1.16
C THR A 39 -0.31 -4.69 0.22
N THR A 40 -0.93 -3.82 -0.57
CA THR A 40 -0.20 -2.99 -1.52
C THR A 40 0.77 -2.06 -0.82
N LYS A 41 0.34 -1.44 0.27
CA LYS A 41 1.20 -0.51 1.00
C LYS A 41 2.38 -1.22 1.65
N VAL A 42 2.15 -2.37 2.26
CA VAL A 42 3.23 -3.14 2.86
C VAL A 42 4.21 -3.59 1.79
N LYS A 43 3.69 -4.12 0.69
CA LYS A 43 4.54 -4.60 -0.39
C LYS A 43 5.38 -3.47 -0.98
N SER A 44 4.77 -2.32 -1.22
CA SER A 44 5.49 -1.17 -1.76
C SER A 44 6.58 -0.70 -0.81
N ALA A 45 6.29 -0.67 0.49
CA ALA A 45 7.27 -0.24 1.47
C ALA A 45 8.44 -1.21 1.55
N LEU A 46 8.16 -2.51 1.45
CA LEU A 46 9.21 -3.52 1.45
C LEU A 46 10.10 -3.39 0.22
N LEU A 47 9.50 -3.16 -0.94
CA LEU A 47 10.26 -3.01 -2.18
C LEU A 47 11.12 -1.74 -2.17
N ALA A 48 10.66 -0.70 -1.49
CA ALA A 48 11.38 0.56 -1.43
C ALA A 48 12.52 0.53 -0.42
N ASP A 49 12.52 -0.40 0.52
CA ASP A 49 13.52 -0.44 1.58
C ASP A 49 14.71 -1.28 1.12
N LYS A 50 15.86 -0.64 1.05
CA LYS A 50 17.06 -1.31 0.54
C LYS A 50 17.62 -2.36 1.48
N ARG A 51 17.18 -2.36 2.72
CA ARG A 51 17.64 -3.33 3.71
C ARG A 51 16.94 -4.67 3.59
N VAL A 52 15.90 -4.75 2.76
CA VAL A 52 15.08 -5.95 2.64
C VAL A 52 15.06 -6.41 1.20
N SER A 53 15.09 -7.72 1.00
CA SER A 53 14.91 -8.32 -0.31
C SER A 53 13.41 -8.41 -0.59
N GLY A 54 12.79 -7.26 -0.83
CA GLY A 54 11.34 -7.17 -0.91
C GLY A 54 10.72 -8.05 -1.99
N MET A 55 11.48 -8.34 -3.04
CA MET A 55 10.97 -9.19 -4.12
C MET A 55 10.73 -10.63 -3.68
N ASP A 56 11.41 -11.05 -2.62
CA ASP A 56 11.32 -12.44 -2.15
C ASP A 56 10.34 -12.58 -0.99
N VAL A 57 9.64 -11.51 -0.65
CA VAL A 57 8.69 -11.52 0.45
C VAL A 57 7.28 -11.40 -0.09
N SER A 58 6.42 -12.31 0.33
CA SER A 58 5.00 -12.27 -0.03
C SER A 58 4.22 -11.67 1.11
N VAL A 59 3.19 -10.91 0.75
CA VAL A 59 2.35 -10.22 1.72
C VAL A 59 0.89 -10.58 1.46
N GLU A 60 0.22 -11.05 2.50
CA GLU A 60 -1.22 -11.30 2.44
C GLU A 60 -1.86 -10.64 3.65
N THR A 61 -3.06 -10.11 3.45
CA THR A 61 -3.76 -9.42 4.53
C THR A 61 -5.19 -9.93 4.65
N PHE A 62 -5.60 -10.21 5.86
CA PHE A 62 -6.96 -10.64 6.15
C PHE A 62 -7.43 -9.94 7.42
N LYS A 63 -8.43 -9.09 7.26
CA LYS A 63 -9.04 -8.32 8.37
C LYS A 63 -7.98 -7.58 9.19
N GLY A 64 -7.05 -6.95 8.50
CA GLY A 64 -6.00 -6.17 9.14
C GLY A 64 -4.82 -6.98 9.64
N ARG A 65 -4.86 -8.28 9.52
CA ARG A 65 -3.76 -9.15 9.92
C ARG A 65 -2.89 -9.43 8.70
N VAL A 66 -1.63 -9.08 8.80
CA VAL A 66 -0.68 -9.23 7.70
C VAL A 66 0.14 -10.49 7.91
N LEU A 67 0.16 -11.33 6.90
CA LEU A 67 1.02 -12.49 6.87
C LEU A 67 2.18 -12.22 5.94
N LEU A 68 3.38 -12.28 6.46
CA LEU A 68 4.61 -12.17 5.69
C LEU A 68 5.20 -13.56 5.53
N SER A 69 5.61 -13.90 4.31
CA SER A 69 6.24 -15.19 4.04
C SER A 69 7.28 -15.00 2.95
N GLY A 70 8.13 -16.01 2.79
CA GLY A 70 9.19 -15.96 1.81
C GLY A 70 10.55 -16.07 2.46
N TYR A 71 11.56 -15.46 1.83
CA TYR A 71 12.95 -15.64 2.24
C TYR A 71 13.69 -14.31 2.24
N VAL A 72 14.58 -14.16 3.23
CA VAL A 72 15.49 -13.04 3.31
C VAL A 72 16.89 -13.60 3.59
N ASN A 73 17.90 -12.73 3.54
CA ASN A 73 19.28 -13.18 3.63
C ASN A 73 19.80 -13.25 5.06
N ASN A 74 19.21 -12.51 5.96
CA ASN A 74 19.68 -12.48 7.35
C ASN A 74 18.54 -12.12 8.29
N PRO A 75 18.73 -12.36 9.61
CA PRO A 75 17.67 -12.08 10.59
C PRO A 75 17.28 -10.62 10.68
N GLU A 76 18.21 -9.70 10.40
CA GLU A 76 17.92 -8.28 10.44
C GLU A 76 16.90 -7.89 9.38
N GLU A 77 17.00 -8.48 8.20
CA GLU A 77 16.02 -8.25 7.14
C GLU A 77 14.64 -8.73 7.58
N ARG A 78 14.59 -9.86 8.25
CA ARG A 78 13.34 -10.42 8.73
C ARG A 78 12.67 -9.48 9.72
N GLN A 79 13.45 -8.94 10.65
CA GLN A 79 12.93 -7.99 11.63
C GLN A 79 12.52 -6.68 10.99
N THR A 80 13.31 -6.21 10.04
CA THR A 80 12.99 -4.98 9.33
C THR A 80 11.68 -5.12 8.58
N ALA A 81 11.48 -6.24 7.92
CA ALA A 81 10.22 -6.49 7.20
C ALA A 81 9.03 -6.44 8.16
N GLU A 82 9.17 -7.05 9.32
CA GLU A 82 8.09 -7.03 10.31
C GLU A 82 7.80 -5.60 10.77
N ARG A 83 8.84 -4.83 11.04
CA ARG A 83 8.69 -3.45 11.48
C ARG A 83 7.98 -2.60 10.43
N ILE A 84 8.36 -2.79 9.18
CA ILE A 84 7.73 -2.08 8.07
C ILE A 84 6.24 -2.41 8.01
N ALA A 85 5.90 -3.68 8.12
CA ALA A 85 4.50 -4.09 8.09
C ALA A 85 3.73 -3.50 9.27
N ARG A 86 4.30 -3.53 10.46
CA ARG A 86 3.62 -2.99 11.64
C ARG A 86 3.41 -1.49 11.54
N SER A 87 4.28 -0.80 10.83
CA SER A 87 4.18 0.66 10.68
C SER A 87 3.16 1.08 9.63
N THR A 88 2.61 0.16 8.88
CA THR A 88 1.67 0.48 7.82
C THR A 88 0.29 0.75 8.41
N ALA A 89 -0.34 1.82 7.93
CA ALA A 89 -1.67 2.19 8.42
C ALA A 89 -2.67 1.08 8.14
N GLY A 90 -3.50 0.80 9.13
CA GLY A 90 -4.53 -0.23 9.01
C GLY A 90 -4.11 -1.60 9.47
N VAL A 91 -2.82 -1.82 9.71
CA VAL A 91 -2.32 -3.12 10.17
C VAL A 91 -2.62 -3.28 11.65
N LYS A 92 -3.31 -4.35 11.97
CA LYS A 92 -3.64 -4.68 13.35
C LYS A 92 -2.68 -5.69 13.95
N GLU A 93 -2.17 -6.58 13.11
CA GLU A 93 -1.32 -7.67 13.58
C GLU A 93 -0.43 -8.12 12.44
N VAL A 94 0.79 -8.55 12.76
CA VAL A 94 1.71 -9.09 11.76
C VAL A 94 2.13 -10.49 12.19
N ASN A 95 1.95 -11.44 11.29
CA ASN A 95 2.45 -12.80 11.47
C ASN A 95 3.63 -12.97 10.53
N ASN A 96 4.81 -13.03 11.08
CA ASN A 96 6.05 -13.06 10.30
C ASN A 96 6.53 -14.50 10.11
N LYS A 97 6.26 -15.04 8.94
CA LYS A 97 6.69 -16.41 8.57
C LYS A 97 7.84 -16.40 7.58
N ILE A 98 8.58 -15.30 7.56
CA ILE A 98 9.74 -15.21 6.66
C ILE A 98 10.85 -16.12 7.18
N ALA A 99 11.47 -16.85 6.27
CA ALA A 99 12.60 -17.70 6.58
C ALA A 99 13.90 -17.00 6.18
N VAL A 100 14.97 -17.30 6.91
CA VAL A 100 16.28 -16.74 6.60
C VAL A 100 17.06 -17.79 5.81
N ARG A 101 17.60 -17.37 4.65
CA ARG A 101 18.37 -18.29 3.81
C ARG A 101 19.64 -18.72 4.52
N GLY A 102 20.00 -19.97 4.32
CA GLY A 102 21.25 -20.48 4.86
C GLY A 102 21.24 -20.78 6.34
N SER A 103 20.09 -20.72 6.98
CA SER A 103 20.00 -21.06 8.40
C SER A 103 19.30 -22.38 8.62
#